data_e534c9a0692ab5b7ed841d7696d61ba3
#
_entry.id   e534c9a0692ab5b7ed841d7696d61ba3
#
_cell.length_a   1.000
_cell.length_b   1.000
_cell.length_c   1.000
_cell.angle_alpha   90.00
_cell.angle_beta   90.00
_cell.angle_gamma   90.00
#
_symmetry.space_group_name_H-M   'P 1'
#
loop_
_entity.id
_entity.type
_entity.pdbx_description
1 polymer ?
#
loop_
_entity_poly.entity_id
_entity_poly.type
_entity_poly.pdbx_seq_one_letter_code
_entity_poly.pdbx_strand_id
1 'polypeptide(L)'
;MQNIMNASKICKSKLCKIILLCISLSLSLTQFASAESSIFSKSETSQKQWVGKAAPAFKLQDQNSKWHSLSQYKGKWIVLYFYPKDNSPGCTQEANQFKVLYPQFLKSNAVVLGVSLDDVKSHQKFSEKLGLPFPILADNNHQLANQFGIVRNLGITKIAKRESFLIDPKGTIVYHYNSVDTQSHAAQVLADIQKFSK
;
A
#
# COMPACT_ATOMS: atom_id res chain seq x y z
N MET A 1 59.72 37.31 -10.34
CA MET A 1 59.40 36.71 -9.06
C MET A 1 58.95 37.80 -8.08
N GLN A 2 57.71 38.29 -8.18
CA GLN A 2 57.11 39.22 -7.22
C GLN A 2 55.64 39.45 -7.62
N ASN A 3 54.73 38.52 -7.27
CA ASN A 3 53.27 38.79 -7.37
C ASN A 3 52.39 37.73 -6.68
N ILE A 4 52.88 36.94 -5.68
CA ILE A 4 52.06 35.93 -4.98
C ILE A 4 51.88 36.28 -3.47
N MET A 5 52.32 37.44 -2.98
CA MET A 5 52.28 37.76 -1.55
C MET A 5 51.21 38.75 -1.10
N ASN A 6 50.16 38.99 -1.88
CA ASN A 6 49.12 39.96 -1.47
C ASN A 6 47.67 39.42 -1.34
N ALA A 7 47.48 38.13 -1.42
CA ALA A 7 46.11 37.56 -1.30
C ALA A 7 45.64 37.24 0.13
N SER A 8 46.57 37.32 1.14
CA SER A 8 46.22 36.86 2.53
C SER A 8 45.72 37.98 3.46
N LYS A 9 45.62 39.26 3.00
CA LYS A 9 45.23 40.38 3.88
C LYS A 9 43.79 40.90 3.70
N ILE A 10 42.98 40.35 2.80
CA ILE A 10 41.65 40.92 2.49
C ILE A 10 40.48 40.21 3.17
N CYS A 11 40.72 39.13 3.91
CA CYS A 11 39.63 38.36 4.52
C CYS A 11 39.41 38.64 6.03
N LYS A 12 39.39 39.92 6.45
CA LYS A 12 39.04 40.34 7.82
C LYS A 12 37.75 41.16 7.93
N SER A 13 37.01 41.36 6.86
CA SER A 13 35.75 42.09 6.95
C SER A 13 34.59 41.16 7.36
N LYS A 14 33.68 41.67 8.20
CA LYS A 14 32.43 41.00 8.61
C LYS A 14 31.60 40.50 7.42
N LEU A 15 31.78 41.10 6.24
CA LEU A 15 31.10 40.75 4.99
C LEU A 15 31.50 39.38 4.43
N CYS A 16 32.79 38.99 4.58
CA CYS A 16 33.28 37.69 4.12
C CYS A 16 32.70 36.53 4.94
N LYS A 17 32.42 36.73 6.25
CA LYS A 17 31.79 35.72 7.13
C LYS A 17 30.32 35.53 6.78
N ILE A 18 29.61 36.56 6.35
CA ILE A 18 28.19 36.47 5.96
C ILE A 18 28.06 35.72 4.62
N ILE A 19 28.95 35.94 3.68
CA ILE A 19 28.92 35.23 2.38
C ILE A 19 29.23 33.74 2.54
N LEU A 20 30.18 33.37 3.44
CA LEU A 20 30.45 31.95 3.75
C LEU A 20 29.29 31.27 4.50
N LEU A 21 28.57 32.03 5.34
CA LEU A 21 27.38 31.48 6.05
C LEU A 21 26.20 31.28 5.10
N CYS A 22 26.03 32.16 4.11
CA CYS A 22 24.97 31.98 3.10
C CYS A 22 25.24 30.81 2.14
N ILE A 23 26.50 30.51 1.82
CA ILE A 23 26.87 29.40 0.94
C ILE A 23 26.69 28.07 1.67
N SER A 24 26.95 27.98 2.97
CA SER A 24 26.71 26.74 3.76
C SER A 24 25.22 26.49 3.99
N LEU A 25 24.39 27.54 4.03
CA LEU A 25 22.94 27.39 4.20
C LEU A 25 22.21 26.98 2.90
N SER A 26 22.76 27.37 1.74
CA SER A 26 22.20 26.99 0.43
C SER A 26 22.54 25.53 0.06
N LEU A 27 23.67 24.98 0.56
CA LEU A 27 24.02 23.57 0.30
C LEU A 27 23.15 22.59 1.08
N SER A 28 22.61 22.98 2.24
CA SER A 28 21.73 22.13 3.04
C SER A 28 20.28 22.06 2.52
N LEU A 29 19.81 23.06 1.76
CA LEU A 29 18.48 23.04 1.16
C LEU A 29 18.39 22.13 -0.08
N THR A 30 19.48 21.90 -0.79
CA THR A 30 19.48 21.05 -2.00
C THR A 30 19.45 19.54 -1.68
N GLN A 31 19.84 19.13 -0.47
CA GLN A 31 19.79 17.73 -0.09
C GLN A 31 18.38 17.25 0.35
N PHE A 32 17.51 18.17 0.79
CA PHE A 32 16.12 17.80 1.12
C PHE A 32 15.25 17.57 -0.12
N ALA A 33 15.49 18.30 -1.20
CA ALA A 33 14.71 18.16 -2.44
C ALA A 33 14.94 16.83 -3.18
N SER A 34 16.11 16.19 -3.02
CA SER A 34 16.43 14.93 -3.69
C SER A 34 15.82 13.69 -3.00
N ALA A 35 15.46 13.78 -1.71
CA ALA A 35 14.83 12.67 -1.00
C ALA A 35 13.32 12.55 -1.31
N GLU A 36 12.62 13.68 -1.47
CA GLU A 36 11.20 13.69 -1.82
C GLU A 36 10.94 13.23 -3.26
N SER A 37 11.79 13.58 -4.20
CA SER A 37 11.67 13.15 -5.60
C SER A 37 11.86 11.64 -5.78
N SER A 38 12.70 11.00 -4.98
CA SER A 38 12.94 9.55 -5.07
C SER A 38 11.79 8.70 -4.49
N ILE A 39 11.10 9.19 -3.47
CA ILE A 39 9.94 8.53 -2.88
C ILE A 39 8.73 8.64 -3.82
N PHE A 40 8.50 9.81 -4.40
CA PHE A 40 7.42 10.06 -5.34
C PHE A 40 7.56 9.22 -6.62
N SER A 41 8.77 9.13 -7.20
CA SER A 41 9.01 8.33 -8.40
C SER A 41 8.82 6.82 -8.18
N LYS A 42 9.15 6.31 -6.98
CA LYS A 42 8.96 4.89 -6.64
C LYS A 42 7.48 4.51 -6.47
N SER A 43 6.66 5.44 -5.97
CA SER A 43 5.21 5.26 -5.85
C SER A 43 4.54 5.20 -7.22
N GLU A 44 4.87 6.09 -8.14
CA GLU A 44 4.32 6.10 -9.50
C GLU A 44 4.70 4.87 -10.32
N THR A 45 5.94 4.38 -10.18
CA THR A 45 6.40 3.17 -10.89
C THR A 45 5.65 1.92 -10.45
N SER A 46 5.33 1.81 -9.16
CA SER A 46 4.58 0.66 -8.62
C SER A 46 3.11 0.67 -9.05
N GLN A 47 2.46 1.83 -9.10
CA GLN A 47 1.10 1.95 -9.63
C GLN A 47 1.02 1.58 -11.11
N LYS A 48 1.97 2.05 -11.90
CA LYS A 48 2.04 1.80 -13.35
C LYS A 48 2.20 0.31 -13.68
N GLN A 49 2.70 -0.49 -12.73
CA GLN A 49 2.90 -1.94 -12.94
C GLN A 49 1.58 -2.70 -13.05
N TRP A 50 0.54 -2.37 -12.29
CA TRP A 50 -0.69 -3.14 -12.17
C TRP A 50 -1.91 -2.51 -12.82
N VAL A 51 -2.02 -1.19 -12.81
CA VAL A 51 -3.17 -0.46 -13.36
C VAL A 51 -3.33 -0.73 -14.84
N GLY A 52 -4.54 -1.08 -15.26
CA GLY A 52 -4.90 -1.44 -16.62
C GLY A 52 -4.69 -2.92 -16.96
N LYS A 53 -4.14 -3.74 -16.05
CA LYS A 53 -3.97 -5.18 -16.27
C LYS A 53 -5.15 -5.98 -15.72
N ALA A 54 -5.42 -7.13 -16.31
CA ALA A 54 -6.35 -8.10 -15.74
C ALA A 54 -5.82 -8.59 -14.38
N ALA A 55 -6.72 -8.68 -13.41
CA ALA A 55 -6.39 -9.23 -12.10
C ALA A 55 -6.02 -10.73 -12.23
N PRO A 56 -4.97 -11.20 -11.54
CA PRO A 56 -4.63 -12.61 -11.49
C PRO A 56 -5.80 -13.47 -11.01
N ALA A 57 -6.02 -14.60 -11.68
CA ALA A 57 -7.03 -15.56 -11.26
C ALA A 57 -6.61 -16.23 -9.95
N PHE A 58 -7.57 -16.47 -9.07
CA PHE A 58 -7.36 -17.20 -7.82
C PHE A 58 -8.50 -18.17 -7.52
N LYS A 59 -8.21 -19.15 -6.68
CA LYS A 59 -9.18 -20.03 -6.05
C LYS A 59 -8.68 -20.33 -4.63
N LEU A 60 -9.27 -19.67 -3.63
CA LEU A 60 -8.85 -19.71 -2.23
C LEU A 60 -10.05 -19.99 -1.33
N GLN A 61 -9.80 -20.57 -0.15
CA GLN A 61 -10.83 -20.75 0.88
C GLN A 61 -10.92 -19.54 1.80
N ASP A 62 -12.13 -19.23 2.25
CA ASP A 62 -12.35 -18.26 3.31
C ASP A 62 -12.31 -18.90 4.71
N GLN A 63 -12.56 -18.09 5.74
CA GLN A 63 -12.65 -18.49 7.15
C GLN A 63 -13.68 -19.59 7.44
N ASN A 64 -14.62 -19.84 6.54
CA ASN A 64 -15.66 -20.87 6.65
C ASN A 64 -15.36 -22.07 5.73
N SER A 65 -14.14 -22.21 5.22
CA SER A 65 -13.73 -23.24 4.25
C SER A 65 -14.48 -23.17 2.91
N LYS A 66 -15.18 -22.09 2.62
CA LYS A 66 -15.88 -21.88 1.36
C LYS A 66 -14.88 -21.40 0.30
N TRP A 67 -14.95 -22.01 -0.89
CA TRP A 67 -14.11 -21.61 -2.01
C TRP A 67 -14.58 -20.33 -2.67
N HIS A 68 -13.64 -19.43 -2.95
CA HIS A 68 -13.82 -18.20 -3.66
C HIS A 68 -12.89 -18.12 -4.87
N SER A 69 -13.39 -17.63 -5.99
CA SER A 69 -12.60 -17.39 -7.19
C SER A 69 -12.92 -16.02 -7.77
N LEU A 70 -11.98 -15.43 -8.49
CA LEU A 70 -12.17 -14.11 -9.13
C LEU A 70 -13.42 -14.09 -10.01
N SER A 71 -13.69 -15.17 -10.76
CA SER A 71 -14.82 -15.28 -11.69
C SER A 71 -16.20 -15.17 -11.03
N GLN A 72 -16.32 -15.54 -9.73
CA GLN A 72 -17.59 -15.44 -8.98
C GLN A 72 -18.01 -13.98 -8.73
N TYR A 73 -17.09 -13.05 -8.84
CA TYR A 73 -17.31 -11.62 -8.58
C TYR A 73 -17.41 -10.78 -9.86
N LYS A 74 -17.51 -11.43 -11.02
CA LYS A 74 -17.70 -10.71 -12.29
C LYS A 74 -18.92 -9.81 -12.22
N GLY A 75 -18.78 -8.58 -12.70
CA GLY A 75 -19.83 -7.56 -12.64
C GLY A 75 -19.88 -6.76 -11.33
N LYS A 76 -18.97 -7.01 -10.39
CA LYS A 76 -18.83 -6.26 -9.14
C LYS A 76 -17.48 -5.60 -9.04
N TRP A 77 -17.41 -4.51 -8.31
CA TRP A 77 -16.16 -3.97 -7.82
C TRP A 77 -15.57 -4.94 -6.80
N ILE A 78 -14.26 -5.14 -6.83
CA ILE A 78 -13.56 -6.00 -5.87
C ILE A 78 -12.47 -5.18 -5.20
N VAL A 79 -12.55 -5.10 -3.86
CA VAL A 79 -11.47 -4.62 -3.01
C VAL A 79 -10.70 -5.84 -2.55
N LEU A 80 -9.54 -6.09 -3.14
CA LEU A 80 -8.66 -7.17 -2.75
C LEU A 80 -7.54 -6.59 -1.88
N TYR A 81 -7.67 -6.69 -0.55
CA TYR A 81 -6.67 -6.13 0.36
C TYR A 81 -5.83 -7.24 1.00
N PHE A 82 -4.52 -7.12 0.82
CA PHE A 82 -3.54 -8.02 1.44
C PHE A 82 -3.06 -7.42 2.75
N TYR A 83 -2.96 -8.26 3.77
CA TYR A 83 -2.48 -7.86 5.09
C TYR A 83 -1.48 -8.88 5.65
N PRO A 84 -0.53 -8.42 6.52
CA PRO A 84 0.57 -9.26 6.99
C PRO A 84 0.16 -10.47 7.81
N LYS A 85 -0.76 -10.31 8.79
CA LYS A 85 -1.05 -11.38 9.74
C LYS A 85 -2.32 -11.11 10.55
N ASP A 86 -3.10 -12.18 10.77
CA ASP A 86 -4.24 -12.16 11.68
C ASP A 86 -3.86 -11.68 13.08
N ASN A 87 -4.80 -11.03 13.76
CA ASN A 87 -4.66 -10.53 15.13
C ASN A 87 -3.54 -9.51 15.37
N SER A 88 -2.79 -9.06 14.35
CA SER A 88 -1.87 -7.93 14.52
C SER A 88 -2.64 -6.62 14.70
N PRO A 89 -2.12 -5.64 15.46
CA PRO A 89 -2.86 -4.41 15.76
C PRO A 89 -3.32 -3.65 14.51
N GLY A 90 -2.44 -3.43 13.54
CA GLY A 90 -2.78 -2.72 12.30
C GLY A 90 -3.75 -3.50 11.41
N CYS A 91 -3.65 -4.85 11.33
CA CYS A 91 -4.59 -5.66 10.56
C CYS A 91 -5.98 -5.70 11.21
N THR A 92 -6.03 -5.76 12.54
CA THR A 92 -7.28 -5.65 13.31
C THR A 92 -7.95 -4.30 13.08
N GLN A 93 -7.18 -3.21 13.08
CA GLN A 93 -7.68 -1.87 12.81
C GLN A 93 -8.25 -1.74 11.39
N GLU A 94 -7.51 -2.17 10.38
CA GLU A 94 -7.91 -2.14 8.98
C GLU A 94 -9.18 -2.97 8.74
N ALA A 95 -9.24 -4.20 9.25
CA ALA A 95 -10.41 -5.06 9.14
C ALA A 95 -11.67 -4.45 9.78
N ASN A 96 -11.52 -3.78 10.94
CA ASN A 96 -12.62 -3.06 11.58
C ASN A 96 -13.09 -1.85 10.77
N GLN A 97 -12.22 -1.12 10.09
CA GLN A 97 -12.61 -0.02 9.20
C GLN A 97 -13.42 -0.56 8.02
N PHE A 98 -12.99 -1.63 7.37
CA PHE A 98 -13.76 -2.29 6.33
C PHE A 98 -15.11 -2.81 6.84
N LYS A 99 -15.14 -3.40 8.04
CA LYS A 99 -16.40 -3.86 8.68
C LYS A 99 -17.40 -2.73 8.87
N VAL A 100 -16.96 -1.59 9.41
CA VAL A 100 -17.83 -0.43 9.66
C VAL A 100 -18.42 0.11 8.36
N LEU A 101 -17.62 0.17 7.30
CA LEU A 101 -18.03 0.69 5.99
C LEU A 101 -18.63 -0.37 5.07
N TYR A 102 -18.69 -1.65 5.47
CA TYR A 102 -19.13 -2.75 4.62
C TYR A 102 -20.53 -2.55 4.00
N PRO A 103 -21.54 -2.04 4.73
CA PRO A 103 -22.85 -1.75 4.12
C PRO A 103 -22.77 -0.74 2.96
N GLN A 104 -21.83 0.19 3.00
CA GLN A 104 -21.62 1.18 1.92
C GLN A 104 -20.92 0.55 0.71
N PHE A 105 -19.99 -0.38 0.93
CA PHE A 105 -19.40 -1.17 -0.16
C PHE A 105 -20.48 -1.97 -0.89
N LEU A 106 -21.38 -2.64 -0.16
CA LEU A 106 -22.50 -3.39 -0.77
C LEU A 106 -23.43 -2.49 -1.59
N LYS A 107 -23.75 -1.28 -1.09
CA LYS A 107 -24.55 -0.28 -1.86
C LYS A 107 -23.84 0.18 -3.13
N SER A 108 -22.52 0.17 -3.15
CA SER A 108 -21.68 0.49 -4.32
C SER A 108 -21.44 -0.70 -5.24
N ASN A 109 -22.20 -1.81 -5.09
CA ASN A 109 -21.99 -3.07 -5.81
C ASN A 109 -20.54 -3.57 -5.69
N ALA A 110 -19.93 -3.42 -4.52
CA ALA A 110 -18.55 -3.81 -4.25
C ALA A 110 -18.48 -4.94 -3.22
N VAL A 111 -17.50 -5.80 -3.39
CA VAL A 111 -17.13 -6.85 -2.42
C VAL A 111 -15.76 -6.54 -1.84
N VAL A 112 -15.60 -6.84 -0.56
CA VAL A 112 -14.33 -6.73 0.15
C VAL A 112 -13.80 -8.15 0.38
N LEU A 113 -12.57 -8.41 -0.01
CA LEU A 113 -11.86 -9.68 0.17
C LEU A 113 -10.52 -9.39 0.85
N GLY A 114 -10.38 -9.82 2.09
CA GLY A 114 -9.09 -9.82 2.77
C GLY A 114 -8.25 -11.02 2.32
N VAL A 115 -6.95 -10.89 2.28
CA VAL A 115 -6.03 -12.00 1.95
C VAL A 115 -4.81 -11.93 2.85
N SER A 116 -4.45 -13.03 3.48
CA SER A 116 -3.16 -13.19 4.13
C SER A 116 -2.58 -14.58 3.89
N LEU A 117 -1.37 -14.82 4.38
CA LEU A 117 -0.71 -16.12 4.29
C LEU A 117 -1.07 -17.04 5.47
N ASP A 118 -1.95 -16.57 6.38
CA ASP A 118 -2.48 -17.39 7.47
C ASP A 118 -3.43 -18.48 6.94
N ASP A 119 -3.62 -19.53 7.71
CA ASP A 119 -4.50 -20.64 7.35
C ASP A 119 -5.98 -20.35 7.68
N VAL A 120 -6.86 -21.20 7.16
CA VAL A 120 -8.33 -21.12 7.37
C VAL A 120 -8.70 -21.09 8.85
N LYS A 121 -8.02 -21.88 9.69
CA LYS A 121 -8.30 -21.96 11.13
C LYS A 121 -7.93 -20.65 11.85
N SER A 122 -6.83 -20.00 11.45
CA SER A 122 -6.46 -18.68 11.94
C SER A 122 -7.49 -17.64 11.54
N HIS A 123 -7.88 -17.63 10.26
CA HIS A 123 -8.92 -16.74 9.71
C HIS A 123 -10.27 -16.92 10.42
N GLN A 124 -10.67 -18.15 10.71
CA GLN A 124 -11.91 -18.43 11.45
C GLN A 124 -11.90 -17.70 12.80
N LYS A 125 -10.85 -17.90 13.61
CA LYS A 125 -10.71 -17.24 14.92
C LYS A 125 -10.68 -15.73 14.83
N PHE A 126 -9.96 -15.20 13.85
CA PHE A 126 -9.83 -13.75 13.62
C PHE A 126 -11.16 -13.14 13.19
N SER A 127 -11.86 -13.78 12.25
CA SER A 127 -13.18 -13.35 11.78
C SER A 127 -14.24 -13.41 12.86
N GLU A 128 -14.30 -14.50 13.64
CA GLU A 128 -15.23 -14.65 14.76
C GLU A 128 -15.00 -13.59 15.84
N LYS A 129 -13.74 -13.39 16.23
CA LYS A 129 -13.36 -12.37 17.23
C LYS A 129 -13.80 -10.96 16.84
N LEU A 130 -13.68 -10.61 15.56
CA LEU A 130 -14.04 -9.28 15.07
C LEU A 130 -15.49 -9.20 14.56
N GLY A 131 -16.15 -10.32 14.32
CA GLY A 131 -17.47 -10.38 13.66
C GLY A 131 -17.40 -9.79 12.25
N LEU A 132 -16.45 -10.25 11.42
CA LEU A 132 -16.26 -9.74 10.06
C LEU A 132 -17.40 -10.21 9.15
N PRO A 133 -18.08 -9.29 8.42
CA PRO A 133 -19.19 -9.63 7.53
C PRO A 133 -18.75 -10.00 6.10
N PHE A 134 -17.46 -10.11 5.84
CA PHE A 134 -16.89 -10.35 4.52
C PHE A 134 -15.84 -11.47 4.57
N PRO A 135 -15.54 -12.10 3.42
CA PRO A 135 -14.54 -13.17 3.34
C PRO A 135 -13.12 -12.66 3.58
N ILE A 136 -12.35 -13.44 4.33
CA ILE A 136 -10.89 -13.35 4.39
C ILE A 136 -10.30 -14.65 3.87
N LEU A 137 -9.44 -14.58 2.86
CA LEU A 137 -8.99 -15.68 2.03
C LEU A 137 -7.61 -16.18 2.46
N ALA A 138 -7.48 -17.48 2.66
CA ALA A 138 -6.25 -18.13 3.08
C ALA A 138 -5.35 -18.45 1.87
N ASP A 139 -4.30 -17.65 1.66
CA ASP A 139 -3.25 -17.88 0.66
C ASP A 139 -2.02 -18.56 1.31
N ASN A 140 -2.25 -19.62 2.08
CA ASN A 140 -1.22 -20.30 2.87
C ASN A 140 -0.12 -20.98 2.03
N ASN A 141 -0.37 -21.24 0.75
CA ASN A 141 0.63 -21.66 -0.23
C ASN A 141 1.32 -20.49 -0.95
N HIS A 142 0.98 -19.25 -0.61
CA HIS A 142 1.54 -17.99 -1.13
C HIS A 142 1.34 -17.79 -2.64
N GLN A 143 0.41 -18.51 -3.26
CA GLN A 143 0.28 -18.51 -4.72
C GLN A 143 -0.18 -17.16 -5.25
N LEU A 144 -1.25 -16.59 -4.66
CA LEU A 144 -1.79 -15.31 -5.09
C LEU A 144 -0.84 -14.15 -4.74
N ALA A 145 -0.30 -14.13 -3.52
CA ALA A 145 0.64 -13.11 -3.09
C ALA A 145 1.94 -13.09 -3.91
N ASN A 146 2.42 -14.26 -4.37
CA ASN A 146 3.54 -14.34 -5.29
C ASN A 146 3.21 -13.78 -6.68
N GLN A 147 2.01 -14.04 -7.21
CA GLN A 147 1.57 -13.48 -8.49
C GLN A 147 1.56 -11.93 -8.45
N PHE A 148 1.17 -11.35 -7.31
CA PHE A 148 1.23 -9.90 -7.10
C PHE A 148 2.63 -9.37 -6.72
N GLY A 149 3.61 -10.23 -6.48
CA GLY A 149 4.97 -9.83 -6.06
C GLY A 149 5.03 -9.17 -4.68
N ILE A 150 4.08 -9.50 -3.81
CA ILE A 150 3.91 -8.85 -2.50
C ILE A 150 4.29 -9.74 -1.32
N VAL A 151 4.89 -10.88 -1.55
CA VAL A 151 5.44 -11.72 -0.47
C VAL A 151 6.70 -11.06 0.09
N ARG A 152 6.73 -10.88 1.42
CA ARG A 152 7.88 -10.41 2.16
C ARG A 152 8.45 -11.57 2.98
N ASN A 153 9.72 -11.88 2.74
CA ASN A 153 10.45 -12.88 3.50
C ASN A 153 11.10 -12.21 4.73
N LEU A 154 10.81 -12.75 5.91
CA LEU A 154 11.36 -12.29 7.20
C LEU A 154 12.35 -13.33 7.78
N GLY A 155 12.97 -14.16 6.94
CA GLY A 155 13.85 -15.23 7.35
C GLY A 155 13.08 -16.53 7.60
N ILE A 156 12.65 -16.75 8.82
CA ILE A 156 11.93 -17.99 9.22
C ILE A 156 10.47 -17.97 8.72
N THR A 157 9.86 -16.80 8.58
CA THR A 157 8.45 -16.66 8.18
C THR A 157 8.30 -15.78 6.95
N LYS A 158 7.20 -15.98 6.23
CA LYS A 158 6.78 -15.12 5.13
C LYS A 158 5.46 -14.46 5.50
N ILE A 159 5.27 -13.24 5.05
CA ILE A 159 4.02 -12.48 5.21
C ILE A 159 3.67 -11.78 3.90
N ALA A 160 2.40 -11.47 3.70
CA ALA A 160 2.03 -10.54 2.65
C ALA A 160 2.40 -9.10 3.05
N LYS A 161 2.81 -8.27 2.10
CA LYS A 161 2.87 -6.83 2.30
C LYS A 161 1.45 -6.29 2.47
N ARG A 162 1.32 -5.14 3.14
CA ARG A 162 0.05 -4.43 3.22
C ARG A 162 -0.14 -3.60 1.96
N GLU A 163 -0.79 -4.20 0.98
CA GLU A 163 -1.09 -3.59 -0.31
C GLU A 163 -2.51 -3.98 -0.73
N SER A 164 -3.19 -3.12 -1.47
CA SER A 164 -4.55 -3.43 -1.92
C SER A 164 -4.73 -3.09 -3.39
N PHE A 165 -5.66 -3.80 -4.02
CA PHE A 165 -5.97 -3.63 -5.43
C PHE A 165 -7.48 -3.40 -5.57
N LEU A 166 -7.84 -2.33 -6.26
CA LEU A 166 -9.20 -2.08 -6.68
C LEU A 166 -9.39 -2.63 -8.10
N ILE A 167 -10.33 -3.56 -8.23
CA ILE A 167 -10.60 -4.27 -9.48
C ILE A 167 -12.00 -3.88 -9.93
N ASP A 168 -12.13 -3.49 -11.18
CA ASP A 168 -13.39 -3.08 -11.79
C ASP A 168 -14.31 -4.29 -12.11
N PRO A 169 -15.60 -4.06 -12.46
CA PRO A 169 -16.53 -5.12 -12.81
C PRO A 169 -16.12 -5.99 -14.01
N LYS A 170 -15.15 -5.55 -14.82
CA LYS A 170 -14.61 -6.31 -15.96
C LYS A 170 -13.43 -7.20 -15.54
N GLY A 171 -12.94 -7.06 -14.30
CA GLY A 171 -11.79 -7.79 -13.81
C GLY A 171 -10.43 -7.10 -14.04
N THR A 172 -10.44 -5.81 -14.37
CA THR A 172 -9.24 -5.00 -14.58
C THR A 172 -8.86 -4.27 -13.30
N ILE A 173 -7.58 -4.25 -12.96
CA ILE A 173 -7.06 -3.48 -11.83
C ILE A 173 -7.06 -2.00 -12.25
N VAL A 174 -7.82 -1.17 -11.54
CA VAL A 174 -7.92 0.28 -11.79
C VAL A 174 -7.12 1.11 -10.80
N TYR A 175 -6.79 0.55 -9.65
CA TYR A 175 -5.96 1.23 -8.66
C TYR A 175 -5.14 0.22 -7.83
N HIS A 176 -3.92 0.62 -7.45
CA HIS A 176 -3.01 -0.13 -6.59
C HIS A 176 -2.58 0.73 -5.40
N TYR A 177 -3.00 0.33 -4.21
CA TYR A 177 -2.62 0.97 -2.94
C TYR A 177 -1.35 0.28 -2.41
N ASN A 178 -0.18 0.80 -2.76
CA ASN A 178 1.12 0.27 -2.34
C ASN A 178 1.60 0.80 -0.99
N SER A 179 0.90 1.77 -0.43
CA SER A 179 1.09 2.34 0.91
C SER A 179 -0.29 2.56 1.53
N VAL A 180 -0.55 1.88 2.62
CA VAL A 180 -1.88 1.82 3.26
C VAL A 180 -1.81 2.36 4.67
N ASP A 181 -2.60 3.40 4.95
CA ASP A 181 -2.93 3.83 6.30
C ASP A 181 -4.15 3.06 6.80
N THR A 182 -3.97 2.22 7.82
CA THR A 182 -5.00 1.32 8.34
C THR A 182 -6.22 2.02 8.94
N GLN A 183 -6.13 3.32 9.25
CA GLN A 183 -7.24 4.10 9.81
C GLN A 183 -8.16 4.67 8.72
N SER A 184 -7.60 5.06 7.59
CA SER A 184 -8.33 5.77 6.52
C SER A 184 -8.56 4.93 5.26
N HIS A 185 -7.88 3.78 5.14
CA HIS A 185 -7.84 2.99 3.90
C HIS A 185 -9.23 2.60 3.37
N ALA A 186 -10.10 2.07 4.21
CA ALA A 186 -11.43 1.65 3.78
C ALA A 186 -12.27 2.83 3.23
N ALA A 187 -12.18 4.00 3.86
CA ALA A 187 -12.86 5.21 3.39
C ALA A 187 -12.28 5.70 2.06
N GLN A 188 -10.96 5.67 1.91
CA GLN A 188 -10.29 6.02 0.66
C GLN A 188 -10.74 5.12 -0.49
N VAL A 189 -10.73 3.80 -0.29
CA VAL A 189 -11.17 2.84 -1.33
C VAL A 189 -12.61 3.05 -1.72
N LEU A 190 -13.49 3.32 -0.75
CA LEU A 190 -14.91 3.59 -1.02
C LEU A 190 -15.09 4.85 -1.87
N ALA A 191 -14.35 5.92 -1.56
CA ALA A 191 -14.36 7.16 -2.35
C ALA A 191 -13.85 6.94 -3.78
N ASP A 192 -12.80 6.13 -3.94
CA ASP A 192 -12.26 5.80 -5.27
C ASP A 192 -13.26 4.98 -6.10
N ILE A 193 -13.97 4.01 -5.51
CA ILE A 193 -15.06 3.30 -6.20
C ILE A 193 -16.11 4.29 -6.72
N GLN A 194 -16.55 5.24 -5.89
CA GLN A 194 -17.52 6.24 -6.29
C GLN A 194 -17.02 7.15 -7.42
N LYS A 195 -15.72 7.44 -7.44
CA LYS A 195 -15.06 8.22 -8.50
C LYS A 195 -14.99 7.45 -9.81
N PHE A 196 -14.63 6.17 -9.77
CA PHE A 196 -14.48 5.33 -10.97
C PHE A 196 -15.83 4.80 -11.51
N SER A 197 -16.91 4.89 -10.74
CA SER A 197 -18.26 4.44 -11.15
C SER A 197 -19.05 5.50 -11.93
N LYS A 198 -18.52 6.73 -12.05
CA LYS A 198 -19.09 7.81 -12.85
C LYS A 198 -18.65 7.72 -14.30
#